data_c97982b5360bb2c60b3da9aa294bf1e8
#
_entry.id   c97982b5360bb2c60b3da9aa294bf1e8
#
_cell.length_a   1.000
_cell.length_b   1.000
_cell.length_c   1.000
_cell.angle_alpha   90.00
_cell.angle_beta   90.00
_cell.angle_gamma   90.00
#
_symmetry.space_group_name_H-M   'P 1'
#
loop_
_entity.id
_entity.type
_entity.pdbx_description
1 polymer ?
#
loop_
_entity_poly.entity_id
_entity_poly.type
_entity_poly.pdbx_seq_one_letter_code
_entity_poly.pdbx_strand_id
1 'polypeptide(L)'
;KALGYTNIYSPILDIAQDPRWGRVVESYGEDPYLAGELGKQMILGLQSEGIVATPKHFAVYSIPVGGRDGGTRTDPHVAPREMKTLYLEPFRKGIQEAGALGVMSSYNDYDGEPVSGSYHFLTEILRQQWGFKGYVVSDSEAVEFLHTKHRITPTEEEMAAQVVNAGLNIRTNFTPPQDFILPLRHAINEGKVSLHTLDQRVSEILRVKFMMGLFDNPYPGDDRRPETVVHNDAHKAVSMKAALESVVLLKNKNQMLPLSK
;
A
#
# COMPACT_ATOMS: atom_id res chain seq x y z
N LYS A 1 6.46 -6.64 -15.56
CA LYS A 1 6.07 -7.98 -16.01
C LYS A 1 7.24 -8.70 -16.66
N ALA A 2 7.91 -8.09 -17.65
CA ALA A 2 9.04 -8.72 -18.36
C ALA A 2 10.20 -9.17 -17.43
N LEU A 3 10.39 -8.49 -16.30
CA LEU A 3 11.37 -8.88 -15.27
C LEU A 3 10.87 -10.00 -14.32
N GLY A 4 9.69 -10.57 -14.54
CA GLY A 4 9.12 -11.60 -13.69
C GLY A 4 8.29 -11.11 -12.50
N TYR A 5 8.19 -9.80 -12.27
CA TYR A 5 7.37 -9.27 -11.20
C TYR A 5 5.87 -9.50 -11.47
N THR A 6 5.14 -9.90 -10.43
CA THR A 6 3.69 -10.11 -10.46
C THR A 6 2.94 -9.10 -9.60
N ASN A 7 3.63 -8.39 -8.72
CA ASN A 7 3.10 -7.37 -7.84
C ASN A 7 4.09 -6.21 -7.69
N ILE A 8 3.58 -5.00 -7.55
CA ILE A 8 4.34 -3.79 -7.24
C ILE A 8 3.66 -3.04 -6.09
N TYR A 9 4.43 -2.65 -5.08
CA TYR A 9 3.98 -1.84 -3.94
C TYR A 9 3.89 -0.35 -4.33
N SER A 10 2.92 -0.06 -5.16
CA SER A 10 2.64 1.24 -5.78
C SER A 10 1.18 1.29 -6.26
N PRO A 11 0.57 2.48 -6.39
CA PRO A 11 1.07 3.84 -6.12
C PRO A 11 1.08 4.20 -4.63
N ILE A 12 1.79 5.31 -4.30
CA ILE A 12 1.70 5.95 -2.98
C ILE A 12 0.56 6.95 -3.02
N LEU A 13 -0.47 6.70 -2.21
CA LEU A 13 -1.71 7.48 -2.18
C LEU A 13 -1.84 8.35 -0.91
N ASP A 14 -0.76 8.42 -0.14
CA ASP A 14 -0.69 9.31 1.02
C ASP A 14 -0.79 10.77 0.58
N ILE A 15 -1.57 11.56 1.30
CA ILE A 15 -1.78 12.99 1.02
C ILE A 15 -0.75 13.83 1.76
N ALA A 16 0.06 14.59 1.05
CA ALA A 16 1.15 15.40 1.59
C ALA A 16 0.65 16.74 2.16
N GLN A 17 -0.09 16.68 3.26
CA GLN A 17 -0.63 17.88 3.92
C GLN A 17 0.43 18.71 4.66
N ASP A 18 1.44 18.06 5.22
CA ASP A 18 2.49 18.72 5.95
C ASP A 18 3.84 18.51 5.26
N PRO A 19 4.54 19.58 4.83
CA PRO A 19 5.83 19.46 4.13
C PRO A 19 6.96 18.89 5.00
N ARG A 20 6.78 18.79 6.32
CA ARG A 20 7.74 18.16 7.24
C ARG A 20 7.69 16.64 7.20
N TRP A 21 6.64 16.05 6.61
CA TRP A 21 6.57 14.61 6.42
C TRP A 21 7.69 14.15 5.48
N GLY A 22 8.53 13.20 5.93
CA GLY A 22 9.76 12.80 5.24
C GLY A 22 9.58 12.14 3.87
N ARG A 23 8.32 11.81 3.48
CA ARG A 23 7.98 11.09 2.24
C ARG A 23 7.15 11.91 1.25
N VAL A 24 7.06 13.22 1.43
CA VAL A 24 6.33 14.13 0.51
C VAL A 24 6.74 13.91 -0.94
N VAL A 25 8.02 13.71 -1.21
CA VAL A 25 8.59 13.48 -2.55
C VAL A 25 8.05 12.22 -3.23
N GLU A 26 7.49 11.27 -2.49
CA GLU A 26 6.95 10.03 -3.03
C GLU A 26 5.46 10.16 -3.41
N SER A 27 4.78 11.22 -2.96
CA SER A 27 3.33 11.40 -3.10
C SER A 27 2.94 12.18 -4.36
N TYR A 28 1.65 12.13 -4.70
CA TYR A 28 1.05 12.97 -5.76
C TYR A 28 0.66 14.38 -5.29
N GLY A 29 1.01 14.76 -4.06
CA GLY A 29 0.76 16.08 -3.50
C GLY A 29 -0.33 16.10 -2.42
N GLU A 30 -0.87 17.30 -2.18
CA GLU A 30 -1.80 17.56 -1.07
C GLU A 30 -3.29 17.48 -1.44
N ASP A 31 -3.60 17.47 -2.74
CA ASP A 31 -4.98 17.42 -3.24
C ASP A 31 -5.47 15.96 -3.35
N PRO A 32 -6.49 15.55 -2.56
CA PRO A 32 -6.99 14.19 -2.57
C PRO A 32 -7.67 13.80 -3.89
N TYR A 33 -8.24 14.77 -4.61
CA TYR A 33 -8.85 14.50 -5.92
C TYR A 33 -7.77 14.18 -6.96
N LEU A 34 -6.74 15.03 -7.06
CA LEU A 34 -5.62 14.82 -7.99
C LEU A 34 -4.87 13.53 -7.67
N ALA A 35 -4.53 13.30 -6.41
CA ALA A 35 -3.86 12.07 -5.98
C ALA A 35 -4.69 10.83 -6.30
N GLY A 36 -6.00 10.90 -6.10
CA GLY A 36 -6.91 9.81 -6.43
C GLY A 36 -7.00 9.53 -7.94
N GLU A 37 -7.08 10.57 -8.78
CA GLU A 37 -7.12 10.39 -10.24
C GLU A 37 -5.80 9.86 -10.82
N LEU A 38 -4.66 10.40 -10.39
CA LEU A 38 -3.36 9.91 -10.82
C LEU A 38 -3.12 8.48 -10.32
N GLY A 39 -3.45 8.20 -9.06
CA GLY A 39 -3.36 6.87 -8.48
C GLY A 39 -4.23 5.85 -9.20
N LYS A 40 -5.47 6.22 -9.55
CA LYS A 40 -6.38 5.40 -10.35
C LYS A 40 -5.75 5.02 -11.70
N GLN A 41 -5.19 5.99 -12.43
CA GLN A 41 -4.55 5.72 -13.71
C GLN A 41 -3.30 4.82 -13.57
N MET A 42 -2.51 5.02 -12.52
CA MET A 42 -1.36 4.15 -12.25
C MET A 42 -1.80 2.70 -11.96
N ILE A 43 -2.84 2.50 -11.16
CA ILE A 43 -3.40 1.16 -10.87
C ILE A 43 -3.90 0.49 -12.14
N LEU A 44 -4.69 1.20 -12.96
CA LEU A 44 -5.21 0.69 -14.21
C LEU A 44 -4.07 0.31 -15.17
N GLY A 45 -3.07 1.17 -15.32
CA GLY A 45 -1.90 0.90 -16.16
C GLY A 45 -1.08 -0.31 -15.71
N LEU A 46 -0.82 -0.47 -14.42
CA LEU A 46 -0.13 -1.64 -13.86
C LEU A 46 -0.92 -2.93 -14.09
N GLN A 47 -2.21 -2.90 -13.81
CA GLN A 47 -3.06 -4.10 -13.89
C GLN A 47 -3.37 -4.49 -15.34
N SER A 48 -3.39 -3.55 -16.31
CA SER A 48 -3.51 -3.87 -17.74
C SER A 48 -2.31 -4.68 -18.28
N GLU A 49 -1.14 -4.54 -17.65
CA GLU A 49 0.07 -5.33 -17.97
C GLU A 49 0.18 -6.64 -17.17
N GLY A 50 -0.85 -7.00 -16.43
CA GLY A 50 -0.84 -8.20 -15.60
C GLY A 50 0.08 -8.09 -14.38
N ILE A 51 0.12 -6.91 -13.74
CA ILE A 51 0.82 -6.64 -12.49
C ILE A 51 -0.21 -6.24 -11.43
N VAL A 52 -0.19 -6.87 -10.28
CA VAL A 52 -0.99 -6.43 -9.13
C VAL A 52 -0.48 -5.08 -8.66
N ALA A 53 -1.34 -4.07 -8.69
CA ALA A 53 -1.08 -2.81 -8.03
C ALA A 53 -1.43 -2.92 -6.54
N THR A 54 -0.55 -2.42 -5.69
CA THR A 54 -0.71 -2.40 -4.23
C THR A 54 -0.56 -0.98 -3.71
N PRO A 55 -1.63 -0.15 -3.81
CA PRO A 55 -1.61 1.20 -3.26
C PRO A 55 -1.27 1.21 -1.77
N LYS A 56 -0.56 2.28 -1.36
CA LYS A 56 0.00 2.42 -0.01
C LYS A 56 0.09 3.88 0.43
N HIS A 57 0.18 4.18 1.72
CA HIS A 57 0.08 3.27 2.87
C HIS A 57 -1.29 3.45 3.52
N PHE A 58 -2.11 2.44 3.49
CA PHE A 58 -3.47 2.48 4.02
C PHE A 58 -3.46 2.35 5.54
N ALA A 59 -3.76 3.41 6.35
CA ALA A 59 -4.20 4.72 5.92
C ALA A 59 -3.77 5.81 6.92
N VAL A 60 -3.94 7.07 6.48
CA VAL A 60 -3.70 8.26 7.33
C VAL A 60 -2.26 8.35 7.83
N TYR A 61 -1.31 7.97 7.01
CA TYR A 61 0.10 7.85 7.39
C TYR A 61 0.91 9.14 7.20
N SER A 62 0.51 10.03 6.31
CA SER A 62 1.26 11.22 5.90
C SER A 62 1.23 12.37 6.91
N ILE A 63 1.70 12.10 8.11
CA ILE A 63 1.79 13.04 9.22
C ILE A 63 3.24 13.18 9.69
N PRO A 64 3.64 14.38 10.16
CA PRO A 64 5.03 14.64 10.51
C PRO A 64 5.50 13.98 11.80
N VAL A 65 4.59 13.64 12.71
CA VAL A 65 4.94 13.06 14.01
C VAL A 65 5.40 11.61 13.82
N GLY A 66 6.58 11.29 14.31
CA GLY A 66 7.18 9.95 14.23
C GLY A 66 7.94 9.68 12.94
N GLY A 67 7.87 10.56 11.97
CA GLY A 67 8.67 10.52 10.75
C GLY A 67 8.39 9.32 9.83
N ARG A 68 9.34 9.06 8.95
CA ARG A 68 9.23 8.10 7.84
C ARG A 68 9.08 6.66 8.29
N ASP A 69 9.86 6.25 9.28
CA ASP A 69 10.18 4.84 9.47
C ASP A 69 9.30 4.17 10.53
N GLY A 70 8.25 4.86 10.99
CA GLY A 70 7.47 4.35 12.12
C GLY A 70 8.34 4.09 13.37
N GLY A 71 9.48 4.77 13.48
CA GLY A 71 10.41 4.67 14.60
C GLY A 71 9.76 5.05 15.92
N THR A 72 8.71 5.84 15.85
CA THR A 72 7.87 6.21 16.98
C THR A 72 6.42 5.90 16.65
N ARG A 73 5.61 5.75 17.68
CA ARG A 73 4.16 5.68 17.55
C ARG A 73 3.63 7.00 16.98
N THR A 74 2.76 6.90 15.99
CA THR A 74 2.20 8.05 15.29
C THR A 74 0.69 7.96 15.22
N ASP A 75 0.01 8.76 16.03
CA ASP A 75 -1.42 9.01 15.87
C ASP A 75 -1.60 10.34 15.12
N PRO A 76 -2.33 10.38 14.00
CA PRO A 76 -2.54 11.59 13.22
C PRO A 76 -3.40 12.63 13.93
N HIS A 77 -4.17 12.27 14.94
CA HIS A 77 -5.16 13.15 15.61
C HIS A 77 -6.12 13.82 14.61
N VAL A 78 -6.51 13.07 13.58
CA VAL A 78 -7.39 13.54 12.51
C VAL A 78 -8.83 13.14 12.82
N ALA A 79 -9.76 14.09 12.70
CA ALA A 79 -11.18 13.82 12.93
C ALA A 79 -11.74 12.83 11.90
N PRO A 80 -12.74 11.98 12.24
CA PRO A 80 -13.26 10.96 11.34
C PRO A 80 -13.79 11.49 9.99
N ARG A 81 -14.32 12.70 9.94
CA ARG A 81 -14.76 13.32 8.69
C ARG A 81 -13.56 13.65 7.80
N GLU A 82 -12.54 14.26 8.35
CA GLU A 82 -11.32 14.61 7.64
C GLU A 82 -10.60 13.37 7.14
N MET A 83 -10.47 12.34 7.97
CA MET A 83 -9.96 11.04 7.56
C MET A 83 -10.67 10.53 6.28
N LYS A 84 -12.01 10.53 6.28
CA LYS A 84 -12.80 10.00 5.16
C LYS A 84 -12.72 10.86 3.90
N THR A 85 -12.73 12.18 4.05
CA THR A 85 -12.83 13.09 2.89
C THR A 85 -11.47 13.45 2.28
N LEU A 86 -10.39 13.29 3.04
CA LEU A 86 -9.05 13.68 2.63
C LEU A 86 -8.15 12.46 2.45
N TYR A 87 -7.89 11.74 3.54
CA TYR A 87 -6.88 10.67 3.54
C TYR A 87 -7.35 9.35 2.91
N LEU A 88 -8.63 9.01 3.06
CA LEU A 88 -9.18 7.77 2.51
C LEU A 88 -9.66 7.90 1.06
N GLU A 89 -9.94 9.10 0.58
CA GLU A 89 -10.53 9.31 -0.74
C GLU A 89 -9.66 8.79 -1.92
N PRO A 90 -8.32 8.99 -1.94
CA PRO A 90 -7.49 8.39 -2.99
C PRO A 90 -7.51 6.86 -3.00
N PHE A 91 -7.53 6.25 -1.81
CA PHE A 91 -7.64 4.79 -1.68
C PHE A 91 -9.01 4.28 -2.13
N ARG A 92 -10.09 4.97 -1.77
CA ARG A 92 -11.44 4.63 -2.23
C ARG A 92 -11.50 4.60 -3.76
N LYS A 93 -10.98 5.62 -4.43
CA LYS A 93 -10.89 5.65 -5.90
C LYS A 93 -10.06 4.50 -6.45
N GLY A 94 -8.89 4.26 -5.88
CA GLY A 94 -8.02 3.14 -6.28
C GLY A 94 -8.70 1.78 -6.17
N ILE A 95 -9.52 1.57 -5.16
CA ILE A 95 -10.22 0.31 -4.91
C ILE A 95 -11.53 0.22 -5.69
N GLN A 96 -12.42 1.20 -5.56
CA GLN A 96 -13.76 1.12 -6.13
C GLN A 96 -13.80 1.44 -7.63
N GLU A 97 -12.93 2.35 -8.11
CA GLU A 97 -12.95 2.80 -9.50
C GLU A 97 -11.86 2.13 -10.36
N ALA A 98 -10.70 1.79 -9.79
CA ALA A 98 -9.62 1.13 -10.51
C ALA A 98 -9.50 -0.37 -10.20
N GLY A 99 -10.17 -0.89 -9.18
CA GLY A 99 -10.17 -2.31 -8.85
C GLY A 99 -8.81 -2.82 -8.39
N ALA A 100 -8.09 -2.07 -7.56
CA ALA A 100 -6.80 -2.51 -7.00
C ALA A 100 -6.90 -3.89 -6.36
N LEU A 101 -5.95 -4.77 -6.64
CA LEU A 101 -5.92 -6.16 -6.18
C LEU A 101 -5.07 -6.38 -4.93
N GLY A 102 -4.24 -5.42 -4.56
CA GLY A 102 -3.50 -5.39 -3.31
C GLY A 102 -3.71 -4.06 -2.57
N VAL A 103 -3.44 -4.04 -1.28
CA VAL A 103 -3.36 -2.82 -0.45
C VAL A 103 -2.27 -3.05 0.59
N MET A 104 -1.43 -2.05 0.85
CA MET A 104 -0.44 -2.11 1.92
C MET A 104 -0.91 -1.26 3.11
N SER A 105 -0.98 -1.89 4.30
CA SER A 105 -1.30 -1.19 5.55
C SER A 105 -0.13 -0.36 6.06
N SER A 106 -0.44 0.70 6.78
CA SER A 106 0.53 1.69 7.27
C SER A 106 1.12 1.36 8.64
N TYR A 107 2.12 2.13 9.05
CA TYR A 107 2.81 1.99 10.35
C TYR A 107 2.10 2.63 11.53
N ASN A 108 1.30 3.68 11.27
CA ASN A 108 0.70 4.51 12.30
C ASN A 108 -0.47 3.84 13.00
N ASP A 109 -0.81 4.37 14.13
CA ASP A 109 -2.09 4.15 14.79
C ASP A 109 -3.09 5.27 14.42
N TYR A 110 -4.35 4.97 14.61
CA TYR A 110 -5.44 5.92 14.55
C TYR A 110 -6.28 5.76 15.80
N ASP A 111 -6.41 6.84 16.57
CA ASP A 111 -7.09 6.82 17.88
C ASP A 111 -6.57 5.70 18.82
N GLY A 112 -5.26 5.48 18.79
CA GLY A 112 -4.57 4.50 19.62
C GLY A 112 -4.57 3.06 19.10
N GLU A 113 -5.25 2.75 17.98
CA GLU A 113 -5.26 1.44 17.37
C GLU A 113 -4.35 1.41 16.11
N PRO A 114 -3.29 0.58 16.05
CA PRO A 114 -2.45 0.44 14.86
C PRO A 114 -3.27 -0.02 13.66
N VAL A 115 -3.14 0.69 12.54
CA VAL A 115 -3.93 0.39 11.33
C VAL A 115 -3.70 -1.03 10.82
N SER A 116 -2.48 -1.55 10.92
CA SER A 116 -2.15 -2.93 10.51
C SER A 116 -2.84 -4.01 11.35
N GLY A 117 -3.37 -3.67 12.53
CA GLY A 117 -4.15 -4.54 13.40
C GLY A 117 -5.60 -4.10 13.60
N SER A 118 -6.07 -3.14 12.82
CA SER A 118 -7.42 -2.58 12.98
C SER A 118 -8.46 -3.29 12.12
N TYR A 119 -9.41 -3.94 12.77
CA TYR A 119 -10.59 -4.52 12.10
C TYR A 119 -11.41 -3.45 11.39
N HIS A 120 -11.51 -2.25 12.01
CA HIS A 120 -12.23 -1.13 11.42
C HIS A 120 -11.66 -0.74 10.05
N PHE A 121 -10.34 -0.56 9.94
CA PHE A 121 -9.73 -0.21 8.66
C PHE A 121 -9.71 -1.38 7.67
N LEU A 122 -9.18 -2.54 8.08
CA LEU A 122 -8.88 -3.61 7.15
C LEU A 122 -10.10 -4.46 6.76
N THR A 123 -11.14 -4.47 7.59
CA THR A 123 -12.35 -5.25 7.32
C THR A 123 -13.57 -4.37 7.10
N GLU A 124 -13.96 -3.50 8.04
CA GLU A 124 -15.20 -2.72 7.90
C GLU A 124 -15.10 -1.72 6.74
N ILE A 125 -14.09 -0.86 6.72
CA ILE A 125 -13.93 0.13 5.64
C ILE A 125 -13.56 -0.56 4.34
N LEU A 126 -12.45 -1.30 4.34
CA LEU A 126 -11.85 -1.81 3.11
C LEU A 126 -12.73 -2.87 2.44
N ARG A 127 -13.15 -3.91 3.19
CA ARG A 127 -13.86 -5.06 2.63
C ARG A 127 -15.38 -4.88 2.61
N GLN A 128 -15.97 -4.43 3.74
CA GLN A 128 -17.42 -4.37 3.86
C GLN A 128 -17.99 -3.14 3.16
N GLN A 129 -17.42 -1.95 3.40
CA GLN A 129 -17.94 -0.71 2.82
C GLN A 129 -17.50 -0.51 1.37
N TRP A 130 -16.21 -0.79 1.04
CA TRP A 130 -15.69 -0.55 -0.30
C TRP A 130 -15.71 -1.78 -1.20
N GLY A 131 -16.00 -2.95 -0.66
CA GLY A 131 -16.11 -4.19 -1.43
C GLY A 131 -14.79 -4.73 -1.95
N PHE A 132 -13.66 -4.40 -1.32
CA PHE A 132 -12.33 -4.88 -1.71
C PHE A 132 -12.25 -6.40 -1.74
N LYS A 133 -11.74 -6.96 -2.83
CA LYS A 133 -11.65 -8.42 -3.08
C LYS A 133 -10.22 -8.95 -3.12
N GLY A 134 -9.24 -8.07 -2.97
CA GLY A 134 -7.83 -8.40 -3.00
C GLY A 134 -7.26 -8.82 -1.64
N TYR A 135 -5.95 -8.70 -1.50
CA TYR A 135 -5.23 -8.99 -0.25
C TYR A 135 -4.62 -7.72 0.37
N VAL A 136 -4.46 -7.75 1.68
CA VAL A 136 -3.74 -6.72 2.43
C VAL A 136 -2.37 -7.27 2.82
N VAL A 137 -1.33 -6.52 2.48
CA VAL A 137 0.04 -6.75 2.93
C VAL A 137 0.43 -5.68 3.96
N SER A 138 1.20 -6.03 4.98
CA SER A 138 1.74 -5.03 5.91
C SER A 138 2.89 -4.26 5.27
N ASP A 139 3.14 -3.04 5.71
CA ASP A 139 4.46 -2.45 5.53
C ASP A 139 5.50 -3.22 6.35
N SER A 140 6.78 -3.02 6.03
CA SER A 140 7.88 -3.78 6.66
C SER A 140 7.90 -3.57 8.18
N GLU A 141 7.85 -4.66 8.95
CA GLU A 141 7.81 -4.66 10.42
C GLU A 141 6.54 -4.06 11.05
N ALA A 142 5.58 -3.57 10.27
CA ALA A 142 4.37 -2.94 10.83
C ALA A 142 3.54 -3.89 11.70
N VAL A 143 3.64 -5.19 11.48
CA VAL A 143 3.01 -6.21 12.33
C VAL A 143 3.70 -6.25 13.69
N GLU A 144 5.03 -6.36 13.71
CA GLU A 144 5.81 -6.43 14.93
C GLU A 144 5.69 -5.17 15.79
N PHE A 145 5.40 -4.03 15.15
CA PHE A 145 5.20 -2.77 15.86
C PHE A 145 4.00 -2.79 16.80
N LEU A 146 2.99 -3.63 16.57
CA LEU A 146 1.89 -3.80 17.52
C LEU A 146 2.41 -4.22 18.90
N HIS A 147 3.42 -5.10 18.92
CA HIS A 147 4.06 -5.59 20.14
C HIS A 147 5.19 -4.68 20.61
N THR A 148 6.12 -4.33 19.73
CA THR A 148 7.40 -3.70 20.09
C THR A 148 7.31 -2.18 20.31
N LYS A 149 6.46 -1.47 19.55
CA LYS A 149 6.36 0.01 19.57
C LYS A 149 5.02 0.50 20.10
N HIS A 150 3.91 0.06 19.52
CA HIS A 150 2.58 0.44 19.99
C HIS A 150 2.24 -0.20 21.35
N ARG A 151 2.79 -1.38 21.62
CA ARG A 151 2.65 -2.12 22.88
C ARG A 151 1.20 -2.40 23.26
N ILE A 152 0.37 -2.66 22.26
CA ILE A 152 -1.04 -3.01 22.45
C ILE A 152 -1.26 -4.52 22.56
N THR A 153 -0.28 -5.33 22.16
CA THR A 153 -0.30 -6.79 22.30
C THR A 153 0.81 -7.23 23.26
N PRO A 154 0.50 -7.95 24.34
CA PRO A 154 1.49 -8.40 25.31
C PRO A 154 2.39 -9.52 24.81
N THR A 155 1.94 -10.32 23.82
CA THR A 155 2.71 -11.44 23.25
C THR A 155 2.69 -11.43 21.72
N GLU A 156 3.62 -12.19 21.11
CA GLU A 156 3.67 -12.39 19.66
C GLU A 156 2.47 -13.19 19.14
N GLU A 157 1.92 -14.11 19.94
CA GLU A 157 0.70 -14.86 19.60
C GLU A 157 -0.51 -13.93 19.50
N GLU A 158 -0.65 -13.01 20.45
CA GLU A 158 -1.74 -12.02 20.42
C GLU A 158 -1.57 -11.03 19.29
N MET A 159 -0.34 -10.61 18.98
CA MET A 159 -0.01 -9.80 17.81
C MET A 159 -0.43 -10.52 16.52
N ALA A 160 -0.02 -11.78 16.34
CA ALA A 160 -0.37 -12.57 15.15
C ALA A 160 -1.88 -12.78 15.04
N ALA A 161 -2.55 -13.06 16.16
CA ALA A 161 -4.00 -13.21 16.20
C ALA A 161 -4.72 -11.92 15.82
N GLN A 162 -4.31 -10.79 16.37
CA GLN A 162 -4.93 -9.49 16.11
C GLN A 162 -4.88 -9.12 14.62
N VAL A 163 -3.70 -9.19 14.00
CA VAL A 163 -3.57 -8.76 12.59
C VAL A 163 -4.33 -9.67 11.62
N VAL A 164 -4.34 -11.00 11.84
CA VAL A 164 -5.07 -11.95 11.00
C VAL A 164 -6.58 -11.78 11.15
N ASN A 165 -7.07 -11.61 12.38
CA ASN A 165 -8.48 -11.34 12.64
C ASN A 165 -8.92 -9.97 12.09
N ALA A 166 -8.05 -8.96 12.14
CA ALA A 166 -8.31 -7.65 11.57
C ALA A 166 -8.47 -7.67 10.05
N GLY A 167 -7.81 -8.60 9.36
CA GLY A 167 -7.93 -8.70 7.91
C GLY A 167 -6.60 -8.64 7.15
N LEU A 168 -5.46 -8.72 7.82
CA LEU A 168 -4.15 -8.81 7.18
C LEU A 168 -3.93 -10.20 6.56
N ASN A 169 -3.40 -10.24 5.35
CA ASN A 169 -3.12 -11.48 4.62
C ASN A 169 -1.63 -11.82 4.58
N ILE A 170 -0.77 -10.82 4.45
CA ILE A 170 0.66 -10.99 4.20
C ILE A 170 1.45 -10.10 5.15
N ARG A 171 2.33 -10.71 5.92
CA ARG A 171 3.35 -9.99 6.69
C ARG A 171 4.55 -9.69 5.81
N THR A 172 5.04 -8.46 5.83
CA THR A 172 6.32 -8.07 5.25
C THR A 172 7.35 -7.82 6.34
N ASN A 173 8.45 -8.58 6.31
CA ASN A 173 9.58 -8.41 7.22
C ASN A 173 10.83 -9.04 6.60
N PHE A 174 12.00 -8.70 7.16
CA PHE A 174 13.31 -9.26 6.78
C PHE A 174 13.78 -10.39 7.71
N THR A 175 12.97 -10.72 8.73
CA THR A 175 13.22 -11.84 9.64
C THR A 175 12.66 -13.16 9.08
N PRO A 176 13.11 -14.32 9.62
CA PRO A 176 12.60 -15.61 9.15
C PRO A 176 11.07 -15.70 9.23
N PRO A 177 10.42 -16.39 8.28
CA PRO A 177 8.96 -16.57 8.30
C PRO A 177 8.45 -17.26 9.59
N GLN A 178 9.28 -18.08 10.22
CA GLN A 178 8.96 -18.80 11.45
C GLN A 178 8.61 -17.87 12.60
N ASP A 179 9.19 -16.66 12.65
CA ASP A 179 8.93 -15.67 13.70
C ASP A 179 7.47 -15.18 13.71
N PHE A 180 6.73 -15.41 12.62
CA PHE A 180 5.30 -15.15 12.55
C PHE A 180 4.47 -16.44 12.50
N ILE A 181 4.94 -17.45 11.78
CA ILE A 181 4.18 -18.69 11.57
C ILE A 181 4.01 -19.46 12.89
N LEU A 182 5.04 -19.49 13.74
CA LEU A 182 4.93 -20.23 15.01
C LEU A 182 3.97 -19.56 15.99
N PRO A 183 4.07 -18.24 16.27
CA PRO A 183 3.06 -17.53 17.06
C PRO A 183 1.64 -17.69 16.53
N LEU A 184 1.44 -17.60 15.19
CA LEU A 184 0.13 -17.78 14.58
C LEU A 184 -0.42 -19.19 14.78
N ARG A 185 0.41 -20.24 14.67
CA ARG A 185 0.00 -21.62 14.97
C ARG A 185 -0.43 -21.79 16.42
N HIS A 186 0.29 -21.19 17.38
CA HIS A 186 -0.10 -21.19 18.77
C HIS A 186 -1.45 -20.50 18.96
N ALA A 187 -1.64 -19.33 18.38
CA ALA A 187 -2.90 -18.59 18.45
C ALA A 187 -4.09 -19.39 17.86
N ILE A 188 -3.88 -20.16 16.79
CA ILE A 188 -4.90 -21.06 16.22
C ILE A 188 -5.20 -22.21 17.19
N ASN A 189 -4.19 -22.86 17.73
CA ASN A 189 -4.36 -23.97 18.69
C ASN A 189 -5.08 -23.54 19.96
N GLU A 190 -4.89 -22.31 20.39
CA GLU A 190 -5.58 -21.69 21.54
C GLU A 190 -6.98 -21.16 21.19
N GLY A 191 -7.42 -21.26 19.93
CA GLY A 191 -8.72 -20.78 19.48
C GLY A 191 -8.82 -19.25 19.32
N LYS A 192 -7.70 -18.52 19.41
CA LYS A 192 -7.66 -17.07 19.21
C LYS A 192 -7.87 -16.66 17.74
N VAL A 193 -7.53 -17.54 16.81
CA VAL A 193 -7.81 -17.43 15.37
C VAL A 193 -8.53 -18.69 14.91
N SER A 194 -9.71 -18.52 14.32
CA SER A 194 -10.46 -19.67 13.79
C SER A 194 -9.86 -20.16 12.46
N LEU A 195 -9.98 -21.45 12.16
CA LEU A 195 -9.62 -22.01 10.86
C LEU A 195 -10.40 -21.33 9.73
N HIS A 196 -11.66 -20.95 9.97
CA HIS A 196 -12.45 -20.21 9.00
C HIS A 196 -11.81 -18.84 8.67
N THR A 197 -11.31 -18.11 9.68
CA THR A 197 -10.60 -16.85 9.45
C THR A 197 -9.32 -17.08 8.64
N LEU A 198 -8.54 -18.12 8.98
CA LEU A 198 -7.33 -18.46 8.23
C LEU A 198 -7.66 -18.78 6.76
N ASP A 199 -8.68 -19.62 6.52
CA ASP A 199 -9.12 -19.99 5.17
C ASP A 199 -9.58 -18.77 4.37
N GLN A 200 -10.26 -17.81 5.01
CA GLN A 200 -10.60 -16.54 4.36
C GLN A 200 -9.36 -15.77 3.92
N ARG A 201 -8.37 -15.60 4.80
CA ARG A 201 -7.11 -14.88 4.47
C ARG A 201 -6.36 -15.57 3.33
N VAL A 202 -6.27 -16.89 3.35
CA VAL A 202 -5.64 -17.68 2.28
C VAL A 202 -6.42 -17.58 0.97
N SER A 203 -7.75 -17.70 1.02
CA SER A 203 -8.60 -17.62 -0.17
C SER A 203 -8.50 -16.26 -0.88
N GLU A 204 -8.33 -15.16 -0.14
CA GLU A 204 -8.14 -13.82 -0.70
C GLU A 204 -6.84 -13.73 -1.52
N ILE A 205 -5.74 -14.30 -1.03
CA ILE A 205 -4.47 -14.38 -1.77
C ILE A 205 -4.61 -15.28 -3.01
N LEU A 206 -5.17 -16.48 -2.83
CA LEU A 206 -5.33 -17.46 -3.91
C LEU A 206 -6.22 -16.91 -5.03
N ARG A 207 -7.30 -16.20 -4.67
CA ARG A 207 -8.17 -15.54 -5.64
C ARG A 207 -7.38 -14.60 -6.56
N VAL A 208 -6.53 -13.75 -6.00
CA VAL A 208 -5.69 -12.85 -6.81
C VAL A 208 -4.72 -13.65 -7.68
N LYS A 209 -4.08 -14.70 -7.16
CA LYS A 209 -3.20 -15.56 -7.95
C LYS A 209 -3.95 -16.23 -9.12
N PHE A 210 -5.19 -16.70 -8.91
CA PHE A 210 -6.03 -17.25 -9.97
C PHE A 210 -6.41 -16.19 -11.01
N MET A 211 -6.84 -15.00 -10.56
CA MET A 211 -7.16 -13.89 -11.47
C MET A 211 -5.97 -13.48 -12.34
N MET A 212 -4.77 -13.57 -11.81
CA MET A 212 -3.52 -13.27 -12.52
C MET A 212 -3.02 -14.42 -13.42
N GLY A 213 -3.71 -15.57 -13.45
CA GLY A 213 -3.32 -16.74 -14.22
C GLY A 213 -2.02 -17.40 -13.75
N LEU A 214 -1.60 -17.18 -12.50
CA LEU A 214 -0.29 -17.64 -12.01
C LEU A 214 -0.20 -19.15 -11.81
N PHE A 215 -1.33 -19.87 -11.81
CA PHE A 215 -1.35 -21.32 -11.73
C PHE A 215 -1.19 -21.97 -13.12
N ASP A 216 -1.64 -21.26 -14.16
CA ASP A 216 -1.57 -21.77 -15.55
C ASP A 216 -0.29 -21.28 -16.25
N ASN A 217 0.11 -20.04 -15.98
CA ASN A 217 1.29 -19.41 -16.60
C ASN A 217 2.05 -18.52 -15.58
N PRO A 218 2.88 -19.09 -14.70
CA PRO A 218 3.58 -18.38 -13.64
C PRO A 218 4.76 -17.51 -14.13
N TYR A 219 5.24 -17.76 -15.35
CA TYR A 219 6.42 -17.09 -15.89
C TYR A 219 6.05 -16.10 -17.01
N PRO A 220 6.85 -15.04 -17.25
CA PRO A 220 6.70 -14.22 -18.44
C PRO A 220 6.98 -15.05 -19.69
N GLY A 221 6.18 -14.83 -20.74
CA GLY A 221 6.39 -15.50 -22.04
C GLY A 221 7.66 -15.05 -22.74
N ASP A 222 8.13 -15.85 -23.71
CA ASP A 222 9.34 -15.56 -24.50
C ASP A 222 9.27 -14.26 -25.31
N ASP A 223 8.08 -13.79 -25.63
CA ASP A 223 7.80 -12.51 -26.30
C ASP A 223 8.06 -11.29 -25.43
N ARG A 224 8.19 -11.48 -24.11
CA ARG A 224 8.40 -10.41 -23.11
C ARG A 224 9.81 -10.46 -22.51
N ARG A 225 10.83 -10.64 -23.35
CA ARG A 225 12.23 -10.66 -22.90
C ARG A 225 12.63 -9.30 -22.32
N PRO A 226 13.25 -9.26 -21.13
CA PRO A 226 13.69 -7.99 -20.52
C PRO A 226 14.53 -7.13 -21.47
N GLU A 227 15.40 -7.73 -22.25
CA GLU A 227 16.32 -7.05 -23.17
C GLU A 227 15.61 -6.24 -24.26
N THR A 228 14.42 -6.68 -24.65
CA THR A 228 13.63 -6.01 -25.72
C THR A 228 12.56 -5.07 -25.18
N VAL A 229 12.07 -5.33 -23.97
CA VAL A 229 10.97 -4.56 -23.37
C VAL A 229 11.48 -3.45 -22.46
N VAL A 230 12.46 -3.75 -21.59
CA VAL A 230 12.92 -2.80 -20.56
C VAL A 230 13.77 -1.71 -21.22
N HIS A 231 13.48 -0.45 -20.89
CA HIS A 231 14.23 0.71 -21.34
C HIS A 231 14.31 0.87 -22.86
N ASN A 232 13.29 0.42 -23.58
CA ASN A 232 13.17 0.65 -25.03
C ASN A 232 12.90 2.14 -25.33
N ASP A 233 12.92 2.51 -26.62
CA ASP A 233 12.80 3.92 -27.01
C ASP A 233 11.42 4.53 -26.66
N ALA A 234 10.36 3.74 -26.68
CA ALA A 234 9.04 4.17 -26.23
C ALA A 234 9.03 4.51 -24.73
N HIS A 235 9.67 3.67 -23.90
CA HIS A 235 9.82 3.94 -22.46
C HIS A 235 10.66 5.20 -22.19
N LYS A 236 11.75 5.39 -22.94
CA LYS A 236 12.57 6.61 -22.84
C LYS A 236 11.78 7.87 -23.20
N ALA A 237 10.96 7.80 -24.27
CA ALA A 237 10.13 8.92 -24.71
C ALA A 237 9.08 9.30 -23.64
N VAL A 238 8.40 8.31 -23.04
CA VAL A 238 7.45 8.54 -21.96
C VAL A 238 8.14 9.12 -20.72
N SER A 239 9.29 8.58 -20.34
CA SER A 239 10.08 9.10 -19.21
C SER A 239 10.52 10.55 -19.42
N MET A 240 11.01 10.88 -20.63
CA MET A 240 11.38 12.24 -20.99
C MET A 240 10.18 13.19 -20.94
N LYS A 241 9.05 12.78 -21.50
CA LYS A 241 7.81 13.57 -21.46
C LYS A 241 7.38 13.83 -20.01
N ALA A 242 7.33 12.82 -19.16
CA ALA A 242 6.98 12.97 -17.76
C ALA A 242 7.94 13.92 -17.03
N ALA A 243 9.25 13.80 -17.27
CA ALA A 243 10.25 14.70 -16.69
C ALA A 243 10.05 16.16 -17.12
N LEU A 244 9.76 16.41 -18.39
CA LEU A 244 9.50 17.76 -18.89
C LEU A 244 8.21 18.37 -18.33
N GLU A 245 7.16 17.57 -18.21
CA GLU A 245 5.85 18.01 -17.69
C GLU A 245 5.86 18.19 -16.15
N SER A 246 6.82 17.59 -15.44
CA SER A 246 6.97 17.75 -13.99
C SER A 246 7.65 19.05 -13.56
N VAL A 247 8.27 19.76 -14.48
CA VAL A 247 8.97 21.03 -14.17
C VAL A 247 7.96 22.16 -13.99
N VAL A 248 7.97 22.78 -12.81
CA VAL A 248 7.09 23.89 -12.45
C VAL A 248 7.89 25.20 -12.38
N LEU A 249 7.49 26.20 -13.17
CA LEU A 249 8.08 27.52 -13.14
C LEU A 249 7.49 28.36 -12.01
N LEU A 250 8.12 28.35 -10.84
CA LEU A 250 7.63 29.07 -9.66
C LEU A 250 7.82 30.59 -9.76
N LYS A 251 8.85 31.05 -10.47
CA LYS A 251 9.15 32.48 -10.61
C LYS A 251 10.02 32.74 -11.86
N ASN A 252 9.66 33.73 -12.66
CA ASN A 252 10.44 34.23 -13.80
C ASN A 252 10.48 35.75 -13.78
N LYS A 253 11.25 36.30 -12.82
CA LYS A 253 11.40 37.75 -12.66
C LYS A 253 12.13 38.34 -13.87
N ASN A 254 11.60 39.44 -14.42
CA ASN A 254 12.12 40.14 -15.60
C ASN A 254 12.20 39.27 -16.86
N GLN A 255 11.39 38.23 -16.98
CA GLN A 255 11.37 37.30 -18.12
C GLN A 255 12.77 36.76 -18.48
N MET A 256 13.54 36.39 -17.43
CA MET A 256 14.91 35.89 -17.62
C MET A 256 14.94 34.54 -18.34
N LEU A 257 13.89 33.78 -18.26
CA LEU A 257 13.76 32.49 -18.97
C LEU A 257 12.88 32.64 -20.21
N PRO A 258 13.20 31.92 -21.32
CA PRO A 258 14.39 31.07 -21.52
C PRO A 258 15.69 31.89 -21.62
N LEU A 259 16.78 31.28 -21.13
CA LEU A 259 18.10 31.90 -21.29
C LEU A 259 18.45 32.00 -22.78
N SER A 260 19.02 33.13 -23.21
CA SER A 260 19.58 33.29 -24.56
C SER A 260 20.74 32.30 -24.78
N LYS A 261 20.78 31.70 -25.98
CA LYS A 261 21.88 30.81 -26.35
C LYS A 261 23.20 31.59 -26.46
#